data_6deacf327e78766839ff553d0db75222
#
_entry.id   6deacf327e78766839ff553d0db75222
#
_cell.length_a   1.000
_cell.length_b   1.000
_cell.length_c   1.000
_cell.angle_alpha   90.00
_cell.angle_beta   90.00
_cell.angle_gamma   90.00
#
_symmetry.space_group_name_H-M   'P 1'
#
loop_
_entity.id
_entity.type
_entity.pdbx_description
1 polymer ?
#
loop_
_entity_poly.entity_id
_entity_poly.type
_entity_poly.pdbx_seq_one_letter_code
_entity_poly.pdbx_strand_id
1 'polypeptide(L)'
;MEHNERIDSGAGEPVLACKRRKHLRLVALAVCCALLGGIAGGAATGLLLQGRERAAMRPAGQQTAVSGGESTGAEPSAARVASTAGELTPTQLYERYAPCVVGVLNLSAVTDLYGKDTMQASTGSGVLLTGDGEILTNYHVVKDCTQLTVTLYDGTEHTAKLLGYEEDSDIALLKIDGSGYRHARLGDSDRLRIGTEVAAIGNPLGDLDYSLNVGYISAKDRDVDLDGPSIRMMQLDAAINPGNSGGPLFDLRGNVVGVTTAKYSGETVTGATIEGIGFAIPINDVREILSELREYGRVPNRAQLGVMVGTVYSTNTARNGRVQVRDVTEDSAGAHAGLREGDFITALDDYTVRTLSDLSAALRHYRGGQHATLTIERYGKTFRLPIVFDSKDDAVQNEEPTTSANALEPSEQDSPRP
;
A
#
# COMPACT_ATOMS: atom_id res chain seq x y z
N MET A 1 -15.64 -69.74 -48.34
CA MET A 1 -15.83 -68.59 -49.20
C MET A 1 -15.34 -67.42 -48.42
N GLU A 2 -14.07 -67.24 -48.48
CA GLU A 2 -13.17 -66.25 -49.06
C GLU A 2 -13.83 -64.95 -49.43
N HIS A 3 -13.43 -63.85 -48.72
CA HIS A 3 -12.93 -62.67 -49.45
C HIS A 3 -12.00 -61.86 -48.56
N ASN A 4 -10.82 -61.78 -49.05
CA ASN A 4 -9.64 -61.07 -48.62
C ASN A 4 -9.73 -59.63 -49.17
N GLU A 5 -9.63 -58.63 -48.36
CA GLU A 5 -9.33 -57.28 -48.88
C GLU A 5 -8.16 -56.65 -48.10
N ARG A 6 -7.12 -56.38 -48.85
CA ARG A 6 -5.89 -55.69 -48.48
C ARG A 6 -6.20 -54.24 -48.22
N ILE A 7 -5.67 -53.73 -47.10
CA ILE A 7 -5.59 -52.29 -46.92
C ILE A 7 -4.15 -51.85 -47.20
N ASP A 8 -4.07 -50.95 -48.12
CA ASP A 8 -2.88 -50.34 -48.70
C ASP A 8 -2.28 -49.34 -47.74
N SER A 9 -0.97 -49.40 -47.49
CA SER A 9 -0.17 -48.52 -46.67
C SER A 9 0.28 -47.32 -47.49
N GLY A 10 -0.44 -46.17 -47.40
CA GLY A 10 -0.07 -44.89 -47.98
C GLY A 10 0.80 -44.06 -47.01
N ALA A 11 2.05 -43.95 -47.34
CA ALA A 11 3.03 -43.11 -46.66
C ALA A 11 2.70 -41.62 -46.81
N GLY A 12 2.48 -40.94 -45.69
CA GLY A 12 2.32 -39.49 -45.61
C GLY A 12 3.43 -38.85 -44.79
N GLU A 13 4.51 -38.52 -45.38
CA GLU A 13 5.55 -37.58 -44.94
C GLU A 13 5.68 -36.43 -45.95
N PRO A 14 6.34 -35.33 -45.61
CA PRO A 14 6.54 -34.51 -44.39
C PRO A 14 6.20 -33.03 -44.61
N VAL A 15 5.16 -32.53 -44.05
CA VAL A 15 4.81 -31.08 -44.16
C VAL A 15 5.42 -30.24 -43.02
N LEU A 16 5.88 -30.86 -41.94
CA LEU A 16 6.41 -30.16 -40.76
C LEU A 16 7.86 -29.67 -40.89
N ALA A 17 8.68 -30.22 -41.73
CA ALA A 17 10.10 -29.84 -41.87
C ALA A 17 10.32 -28.51 -42.61
N CYS A 18 9.40 -28.11 -43.48
CA CYS A 18 9.56 -26.87 -44.28
C CYS A 18 9.21 -25.59 -43.52
N LYS A 19 8.27 -25.65 -42.55
CA LYS A 19 7.91 -24.47 -41.71
C LYS A 19 9.02 -24.10 -40.74
N ARG A 20 9.70 -25.08 -40.12
CA ARG A 20 10.76 -24.84 -39.14
C ARG A 20 11.99 -24.13 -39.71
N ARG A 21 12.34 -24.40 -40.95
CA ARG A 21 13.47 -23.72 -41.64
C ARG A 21 13.18 -22.27 -42.01
N LYS A 22 11.93 -21.91 -42.32
CA LYS A 22 11.53 -20.51 -42.57
C LYS A 22 11.56 -19.65 -41.33
N HIS A 23 11.12 -20.16 -40.19
CA HIS A 23 11.19 -19.43 -38.90
C HIS A 23 12.64 -19.22 -38.45
N LEU A 24 13.50 -20.22 -38.58
CA LEU A 24 14.91 -20.08 -38.22
C LEU A 24 15.65 -19.00 -39.06
N ARG A 25 15.31 -18.88 -40.33
CA ARG A 25 15.86 -17.82 -41.20
C ARG A 25 15.35 -16.44 -40.87
N LEU A 26 14.08 -16.30 -40.47
CA LEU A 26 13.49 -15.05 -40.03
C LEU A 26 14.09 -14.57 -38.70
N VAL A 27 14.30 -15.47 -37.77
CA VAL A 27 14.94 -15.15 -36.47
C VAL A 27 16.41 -14.74 -36.69
N ALA A 28 17.15 -15.46 -37.54
CA ALA A 28 18.53 -15.12 -37.87
C ALA A 28 18.63 -13.74 -38.53
N LEU A 29 17.69 -13.40 -39.44
CA LEU A 29 17.65 -12.09 -40.10
C LEU A 29 17.34 -10.96 -39.09
N ALA A 30 16.41 -11.19 -38.15
CA ALA A 30 16.07 -10.22 -37.11
C ALA A 30 17.25 -9.94 -36.17
N VAL A 31 18.00 -10.98 -35.76
CA VAL A 31 19.21 -10.83 -34.94
C VAL A 31 20.32 -10.07 -35.68
N CYS A 32 20.53 -10.35 -36.96
CA CYS A 32 21.51 -9.61 -37.77
C CYS A 32 21.11 -8.13 -37.91
N CYS A 33 19.83 -7.80 -38.12
CA CYS A 33 19.37 -6.41 -38.20
C CYS A 33 19.54 -5.67 -36.85
N ALA A 34 19.29 -6.34 -35.71
CA ALA A 34 19.51 -5.75 -34.40
C ALA A 34 20.98 -5.47 -34.09
N LEU A 35 21.89 -6.37 -34.48
CA LEU A 35 23.33 -6.19 -34.32
C LEU A 35 23.89 -5.05 -35.22
N LEU A 36 23.44 -4.96 -36.47
CA LEU A 36 23.87 -3.90 -37.40
C LEU A 36 23.31 -2.52 -36.99
N GLY A 37 22.05 -2.47 -36.48
CA GLY A 37 21.44 -1.25 -35.94
C GLY A 37 22.13 -0.74 -34.67
N GLY A 38 22.57 -1.64 -33.80
CA GLY A 38 23.33 -1.30 -32.58
C GLY A 38 24.68 -0.67 -32.87
N ILE A 39 25.44 -1.18 -33.86
CA ILE A 39 26.75 -0.64 -34.24
C ILE A 39 26.61 0.75 -34.88
N ALA A 40 25.62 0.94 -35.75
CA ALA A 40 25.38 2.24 -36.40
C ALA A 40 24.89 3.31 -35.41
N GLY A 41 24.04 2.94 -34.42
CA GLY A 41 23.56 3.83 -33.38
C GLY A 41 24.66 4.25 -32.38
N GLY A 42 25.55 3.33 -32.01
CA GLY A 42 26.69 3.61 -31.13
C GLY A 42 27.73 4.56 -31.74
N ALA A 43 27.99 4.44 -33.04
CA ALA A 43 28.91 5.32 -33.74
C ALA A 43 28.38 6.75 -33.88
N ALA A 44 27.07 6.93 -34.10
CA ALA A 44 26.45 8.25 -34.22
C ALA A 44 26.43 9.01 -32.90
N THR A 45 26.15 8.31 -31.77
CA THR A 45 26.18 8.91 -30.41
C THR A 45 27.60 9.26 -29.98
N GLY A 46 28.61 8.44 -30.31
CA GLY A 46 30.02 8.74 -30.02
C GLY A 46 30.55 9.99 -30.73
N LEU A 47 30.15 10.20 -32.00
CA LEU A 47 30.52 11.40 -32.76
C LEU A 47 29.84 12.68 -32.23
N LEU A 48 28.59 12.61 -31.74
CA LEU A 48 27.86 13.74 -31.16
C LEU A 48 28.44 14.15 -29.79
N LEU A 49 28.91 13.20 -28.97
CA LEU A 49 29.54 13.48 -27.68
C LEU A 49 30.94 14.10 -27.84
N GLN A 50 31.75 13.65 -28.81
CA GLN A 50 33.06 14.24 -29.08
C GLN A 50 32.99 15.67 -29.65
N GLY A 51 31.89 16.01 -30.37
CA GLY A 51 31.63 17.36 -30.83
C GLY A 51 31.32 18.37 -29.71
N ARG A 52 30.78 17.89 -28.59
CA ARG A 52 30.41 18.73 -27.46
C ARG A 52 31.58 19.07 -26.51
N GLU A 53 32.57 18.19 -26.39
CA GLU A 53 33.77 18.45 -25.57
C GLU A 53 34.73 19.46 -26.23
N ARG A 54 34.74 19.60 -27.57
CA ARG A 54 35.61 20.58 -28.27
C ARG A 54 35.07 22.03 -28.20
N ALA A 55 33.81 22.25 -27.80
CA ALA A 55 33.23 23.59 -27.68
C ALA A 55 33.46 24.24 -26.30
N ALA A 56 34.00 23.51 -25.32
CA ALA A 56 34.17 23.99 -23.95
C ALA A 56 35.57 24.46 -23.57
N MET A 57 36.58 24.42 -24.49
CA MET A 57 37.92 24.93 -24.26
C MET A 57 38.20 26.19 -25.10
N ARG A 58 37.80 27.34 -24.59
CA ARG A 58 38.36 28.64 -25.01
C ARG A 58 39.21 29.16 -23.87
N PRO A 59 40.48 29.54 -24.11
CA PRO A 59 41.33 30.10 -23.08
C PRO A 59 40.87 31.51 -22.72
N ALA A 60 40.80 31.78 -21.44
CA ALA A 60 40.54 33.09 -20.87
C ALA A 60 41.71 34.04 -21.20
N GLY A 61 41.41 35.08 -21.97
CA GLY A 61 42.37 36.18 -22.24
C GLY A 61 42.24 37.27 -21.21
N GLN A 62 43.37 37.64 -20.68
CA GLN A 62 43.82 38.90 -20.10
C GLN A 62 42.80 39.79 -19.37
N GLN A 63 42.98 39.85 -18.09
CA GLN A 63 42.47 40.90 -17.22
C GLN A 63 43.26 42.21 -17.44
N THR A 64 42.55 43.27 -17.83
CA THR A 64 43.01 44.64 -17.67
C THR A 64 42.49 45.14 -16.33
N ALA A 65 43.42 45.55 -15.46
CA ALA A 65 43.14 46.19 -14.19
C ALA A 65 42.49 47.57 -14.41
N VAL A 66 41.31 47.75 -13.82
CA VAL A 66 40.75 49.11 -13.58
C VAL A 66 40.52 49.23 -12.06
N SER A 67 41.23 50.21 -11.51
CA SER A 67 41.25 50.63 -10.11
C SER A 67 39.94 51.33 -9.71
N GLY A 68 39.46 51.05 -8.51
CA GLY A 68 38.77 52.01 -7.67
C GLY A 68 37.24 51.96 -7.66
N GLY A 69 36.69 51.44 -6.57
CA GLY A 69 35.28 51.55 -6.20
C GLY A 69 34.93 50.61 -5.08
N GLU A 70 34.95 51.06 -3.84
CA GLU A 70 34.42 50.31 -2.69
C GLU A 70 32.91 50.07 -2.94
N SER A 71 32.59 48.82 -3.22
CA SER A 71 31.22 48.28 -3.20
C SER A 71 31.19 47.24 -2.08
N THR A 72 30.50 47.59 -1.01
CA THR A 72 30.11 46.64 0.04
C THR A 72 29.36 45.47 -0.59
N GLY A 73 30.11 44.40 -0.81
CA GLY A 73 29.57 43.11 -1.29
C GLY A 73 28.71 42.46 -0.20
N ALA A 74 27.40 42.63 -0.32
CA ALA A 74 26.47 41.71 0.32
C ALA A 74 26.62 40.38 -0.43
N GLU A 75 27.27 39.39 0.19
CA GLU A 75 27.13 38.00 -0.22
C GLU A 75 25.65 37.67 -0.29
N PRO A 76 25.17 36.90 -1.33
CA PRO A 76 23.83 36.39 -1.27
C PRO A 76 23.78 35.41 -0.09
N SER A 77 23.33 35.91 1.04
CA SER A 77 22.92 35.10 2.17
C SER A 77 21.87 34.16 1.60
N ALA A 78 22.27 32.91 1.33
CA ALA A 78 21.32 31.83 1.20
C ALA A 78 20.44 31.92 2.43
N ALA A 79 19.19 32.40 2.23
CA ALA A 79 18.23 32.48 3.29
C ALA A 79 18.04 31.05 3.82
N ARG A 80 18.79 30.71 4.86
CA ARG A 80 18.46 29.61 5.74
C ARG A 80 17.05 29.94 6.21
N VAL A 81 16.07 29.18 5.72
CA VAL A 81 14.76 29.14 6.34
C VAL A 81 15.06 28.85 7.81
N ALA A 82 14.80 29.83 8.68
CA ALA A 82 15.07 29.73 10.09
C ALA A 82 14.31 28.50 10.58
N SER A 83 15.03 27.48 11.04
CA SER A 83 14.43 26.34 11.73
C SER A 83 13.62 26.92 12.88
N THR A 84 12.33 26.63 12.91
CA THR A 84 11.45 27.06 14.00
C THR A 84 12.04 26.50 15.29
N ALA A 85 12.12 27.30 16.34
CA ALA A 85 12.74 26.90 17.60
C ALA A 85 12.11 25.59 18.10
N GLY A 86 12.93 24.51 18.19
CA GLY A 86 12.49 23.17 18.60
C GLY A 86 12.39 22.13 17.48
N GLU A 87 12.67 22.48 16.21
CA GLU A 87 12.76 21.51 15.12
C GLU A 87 14.18 20.91 15.02
N LEU A 88 14.23 19.59 14.81
CA LEU A 88 15.44 18.82 14.63
C LEU A 88 15.85 18.84 13.15
N THR A 89 17.15 18.79 12.89
CA THR A 89 17.62 18.44 11.56
C THR A 89 17.30 16.96 11.26
N PRO A 90 17.22 16.56 10.00
CA PRO A 90 17.02 15.14 9.65
C PRO A 90 18.04 14.20 10.31
N THR A 91 19.32 14.60 10.39
CA THR A 91 20.37 13.85 11.08
C THR A 91 20.07 13.69 12.57
N GLN A 92 19.72 14.78 13.27
CA GLN A 92 19.38 14.74 14.69
C GLN A 92 18.11 13.92 14.95
N LEU A 93 17.13 13.98 14.04
CA LEU A 93 15.91 13.19 14.12
C LEU A 93 16.23 11.70 14.00
N TYR A 94 17.06 11.33 13.02
CA TYR A 94 17.49 9.94 12.84
C TYR A 94 18.24 9.41 14.07
N GLU A 95 19.27 10.09 14.52
CA GLU A 95 20.08 9.68 15.69
C GLU A 95 19.20 9.48 16.95
N ARG A 96 18.17 10.31 17.11
CA ARG A 96 17.31 10.27 18.29
C ARG A 96 16.21 9.23 18.20
N TYR A 97 15.61 9.02 17.02
CA TYR A 97 14.38 8.25 16.86
C TYR A 97 14.53 6.95 16.07
N ALA A 98 15.62 6.72 15.35
CA ALA A 98 15.88 5.41 14.75
C ALA A 98 15.82 4.26 15.79
N PRO A 99 16.30 4.43 17.05
CA PRO A 99 16.14 3.41 18.08
C PRO A 99 14.69 3.15 18.55
N CYS A 100 13.71 3.93 18.09
CA CYS A 100 12.28 3.66 18.32
C CYS A 100 11.66 2.86 17.17
N VAL A 101 12.36 2.69 16.06
CA VAL A 101 11.89 1.96 14.87
C VAL A 101 12.39 0.52 14.94
N VAL A 102 11.58 -0.40 14.47
CA VAL A 102 11.89 -1.83 14.49
C VAL A 102 11.67 -2.44 13.11
N GLY A 103 12.43 -3.49 12.80
CA GLY A 103 12.13 -4.40 11.70
C GLY A 103 11.08 -5.41 12.13
N VAL A 104 10.17 -5.77 11.24
CA VAL A 104 9.15 -6.80 11.46
C VAL A 104 9.30 -7.86 10.38
N LEU A 105 9.55 -9.10 10.80
CA LEU A 105 9.57 -10.28 9.95
C LEU A 105 8.32 -11.12 10.25
N ASN A 106 7.52 -11.35 9.24
CA ASN A 106 6.36 -12.23 9.29
C ASN A 106 6.65 -13.50 8.49
N LEU A 107 6.47 -14.66 9.13
CA LEU A 107 6.45 -15.96 8.49
C LEU A 107 5.01 -16.46 8.44
N SER A 108 4.48 -16.68 7.24
CA SER A 108 3.13 -17.21 7.01
C SER A 108 3.20 -18.56 6.28
N ALA A 109 2.27 -19.46 6.61
CA ALA A 109 2.10 -20.71 5.89
C ALA A 109 1.27 -20.46 4.63
N VAL A 110 1.77 -20.85 3.47
CA VAL A 110 1.09 -20.72 2.19
C VAL A 110 1.07 -22.08 1.49
N THR A 111 -0.10 -22.49 1.03
CA THR A 111 -0.22 -23.70 0.22
C THR A 111 0.02 -23.34 -1.25
N ASP A 112 1.03 -23.97 -1.87
CA ASP A 112 1.38 -23.72 -3.27
C ASP A 112 0.33 -24.32 -4.23
N LEU A 113 0.45 -24.00 -5.53
CA LEU A 113 -0.44 -24.52 -6.58
C LEU A 113 -0.50 -26.06 -6.69
N TYR A 114 0.43 -26.75 -6.05
CA TYR A 114 0.51 -28.21 -6.02
C TYR A 114 -0.01 -28.81 -4.71
N GLY A 115 -0.62 -27.97 -3.83
CA GLY A 115 -1.15 -28.40 -2.54
C GLY A 115 -0.08 -28.67 -1.48
N LYS A 116 1.15 -28.15 -1.66
CA LYS A 116 2.23 -28.29 -0.68
C LYS A 116 2.34 -27.03 0.18
N ASP A 117 2.35 -27.19 1.49
CA ASP A 117 2.56 -26.11 2.43
C ASP A 117 4.02 -25.65 2.39
N THR A 118 4.19 -24.34 2.20
CA THR A 118 5.47 -23.65 2.19
C THR A 118 5.40 -22.45 3.13
N MET A 119 6.55 -22.01 3.66
CA MET A 119 6.63 -20.80 4.46
C MET A 119 7.01 -19.63 3.56
N GLN A 120 6.21 -18.58 3.60
CA GLN A 120 6.51 -17.31 2.94
C GLN A 120 6.96 -16.30 3.99
N ALA A 121 8.03 -15.57 3.69
CA ALA A 121 8.51 -14.48 4.52
C ALA A 121 8.08 -13.15 3.92
N SER A 122 7.55 -12.26 4.73
CA SER A 122 7.35 -10.87 4.39
C SER A 122 7.99 -9.97 5.47
N THR A 123 8.48 -8.81 5.04
CA THR A 123 9.18 -7.87 5.91
C THR A 123 8.55 -6.49 5.87
N GLY A 124 8.63 -5.79 6.97
CA GLY A 124 8.20 -4.41 7.10
C GLY A 124 8.87 -3.74 8.28
N SER A 125 8.36 -2.60 8.65
CA SER A 125 8.82 -1.81 9.79
C SER A 125 7.71 -1.63 10.81
N GLY A 126 8.10 -1.19 12.01
CA GLY A 126 7.18 -0.76 13.06
C GLY A 126 7.78 0.34 13.90
N VAL A 127 6.99 0.91 14.79
CA VAL A 127 7.42 1.90 15.76
C VAL A 127 7.01 1.53 17.18
N LEU A 128 7.94 1.54 18.10
CA LEU A 128 7.69 1.37 19.54
C LEU A 128 6.90 2.56 20.08
N LEU A 129 5.73 2.27 20.66
CA LEU A 129 4.81 3.26 21.24
C LEU A 129 5.00 3.40 22.74
N THR A 130 5.50 2.34 23.40
CA THR A 130 5.63 2.29 24.87
C THR A 130 6.96 1.67 25.28
N GLY A 131 7.40 2.01 26.49
CA GLY A 131 8.65 1.47 27.06
C GLY A 131 8.58 0.01 27.47
N ASP A 132 7.42 -0.62 27.44
CA ASP A 132 7.20 -2.04 27.73
C ASP A 132 7.02 -2.88 26.46
N GLY A 133 7.13 -2.27 25.26
CA GLY A 133 7.27 -2.99 24.00
C GLY A 133 6.00 -3.11 23.16
N GLU A 134 5.06 -2.19 23.23
CA GLU A 134 3.99 -2.09 22.23
C GLU A 134 4.53 -1.48 20.94
N ILE A 135 4.18 -2.07 19.79
CA ILE A 135 4.67 -1.69 18.47
C ILE A 135 3.48 -1.50 17.53
N LEU A 136 3.46 -0.36 16.86
CA LEU A 136 2.52 -0.04 15.79
C LEU A 136 3.13 -0.42 14.45
N THR A 137 2.37 -1.08 13.59
CA THR A 137 2.75 -1.43 12.22
C THR A 137 1.52 -1.51 11.32
N ASN A 138 1.69 -1.85 10.03
CA ASN A 138 0.57 -2.14 9.15
C ASN A 138 0.05 -3.57 9.32
N TYR A 139 -1.27 -3.76 9.08
CA TYR A 139 -1.89 -5.08 9.10
C TYR A 139 -1.33 -5.98 7.98
N HIS A 140 -1.17 -5.47 6.75
CA HIS A 140 -0.63 -6.28 5.65
C HIS A 140 0.78 -6.82 5.91
N VAL A 141 1.57 -6.18 6.79
CA VAL A 141 2.90 -6.69 7.21
C VAL A 141 2.78 -7.94 8.06
N VAL A 142 1.72 -8.06 8.86
CA VAL A 142 1.52 -9.14 9.83
C VAL A 142 0.39 -10.10 9.47
N LYS A 143 -0.25 -9.89 8.33
CA LYS A 143 -1.37 -10.71 7.86
C LYS A 143 -0.98 -12.19 7.78
N ASP A 144 -1.90 -13.07 8.17
CA ASP A 144 -1.78 -14.54 8.12
C ASP A 144 -0.52 -15.08 8.82
N CYS A 145 -0.02 -14.37 9.84
CA CYS A 145 1.21 -14.72 10.53
C CYS A 145 1.10 -16.05 11.28
N THR A 146 2.09 -16.92 11.04
CA THR A 146 2.37 -18.10 11.88
C THR A 146 3.40 -17.75 12.96
N GLN A 147 4.37 -16.90 12.62
CA GLN A 147 5.39 -16.41 13.53
C GLN A 147 5.75 -14.98 13.19
N LEU A 148 5.88 -14.14 14.22
CA LEU A 148 6.34 -12.77 14.12
C LEU A 148 7.63 -12.59 14.88
N THR A 149 8.66 -12.03 14.21
CA THR A 149 9.92 -11.65 14.82
C THR A 149 10.12 -10.14 14.64
N VAL A 150 10.51 -9.48 15.70
CA VAL A 150 10.84 -8.06 15.73
C VAL A 150 12.32 -7.90 15.99
N THR A 151 13.00 -7.16 15.12
CA THR A 151 14.43 -6.81 15.27
C THR A 151 14.55 -5.36 15.72
N LEU A 152 15.20 -5.14 16.86
CA LEU A 152 15.44 -3.82 17.41
C LEU A 152 16.65 -3.14 16.74
N TYR A 153 16.85 -1.85 17.03
CA TYR A 153 17.95 -1.04 16.48
C TYR A 153 19.35 -1.57 16.80
N ASP A 154 19.51 -2.25 17.91
CA ASP A 154 20.78 -2.89 18.33
C ASP A 154 20.99 -4.29 17.73
N GLY A 155 20.07 -4.74 16.88
CA GLY A 155 20.10 -6.05 16.24
C GLY A 155 19.54 -7.18 17.11
N THR A 156 19.01 -6.89 18.30
CA THR A 156 18.36 -7.93 19.11
C THR A 156 17.02 -8.33 18.52
N GLU A 157 16.74 -9.64 18.50
CA GLU A 157 15.50 -10.21 18.01
C GLU A 157 14.58 -10.62 19.14
N HIS A 158 13.29 -10.34 18.97
CA HIS A 158 12.24 -10.69 19.90
C HIS A 158 11.10 -11.39 19.15
N THR A 159 10.56 -12.45 19.74
CA THR A 159 9.27 -12.98 19.29
C THR A 159 8.18 -11.99 19.67
N ALA A 160 7.36 -11.60 18.70
CA ALA A 160 6.26 -10.68 18.90
C ALA A 160 4.92 -11.41 18.94
N LYS A 161 3.98 -10.86 19.72
CA LYS A 161 2.59 -11.29 19.77
C LYS A 161 1.74 -10.23 19.06
N LEU A 162 0.81 -10.65 18.21
CA LEU A 162 -0.21 -9.77 17.65
C LEU A 162 -1.22 -9.47 18.76
N LEU A 163 -1.30 -8.22 19.21
CA LEU A 163 -2.29 -7.78 20.20
C LEU A 163 -3.64 -7.53 19.56
N GLY A 164 -3.64 -6.94 18.37
CA GLY A 164 -4.86 -6.65 17.64
C GLY A 164 -4.57 -6.02 16.29
N TYR A 165 -5.61 -5.99 15.44
CA TYR A 165 -5.52 -5.38 14.11
C TYR A 165 -6.88 -4.86 13.64
N GLU A 166 -6.82 -3.97 12.67
CA GLU A 166 -7.96 -3.56 11.86
C GLU A 166 -7.57 -3.54 10.38
N GLU A 167 -8.21 -4.41 9.61
CA GLU A 167 -7.93 -4.57 8.17
C GLU A 167 -8.37 -3.34 7.36
N ASP A 168 -9.54 -2.76 7.69
CA ASP A 168 -10.11 -1.60 6.97
C ASP A 168 -9.26 -0.33 7.10
N SER A 169 -8.39 -0.24 8.10
CA SER A 169 -7.45 0.86 8.32
C SER A 169 -6.00 0.45 8.06
N ASP A 170 -5.74 -0.82 7.72
CA ASP A 170 -4.41 -1.41 7.53
C ASP A 170 -3.48 -1.18 8.73
N ILE A 171 -3.98 -1.34 9.95
CA ILE A 171 -3.25 -1.10 11.21
C ILE A 171 -3.19 -2.37 12.05
N ALA A 172 -2.01 -2.63 12.65
CA ALA A 172 -1.81 -3.70 13.62
C ALA A 172 -0.99 -3.22 14.81
N LEU A 173 -1.26 -3.81 15.98
CA LEU A 173 -0.56 -3.59 17.22
C LEU A 173 0.11 -4.89 17.67
N LEU A 174 1.42 -4.83 17.88
CA LEU A 174 2.23 -5.95 18.34
C LEU A 174 2.73 -5.71 19.76
N LYS A 175 3.20 -6.77 20.40
CA LYS A 175 3.83 -6.74 21.72
C LYS A 175 5.06 -7.65 21.76
N ILE A 176 6.16 -7.11 22.24
CA ILE A 176 7.36 -7.85 22.63
C ILE A 176 7.51 -7.82 24.15
N ASP A 177 8.07 -8.87 24.71
CA ASP A 177 8.32 -8.94 26.16
C ASP A 177 9.60 -8.14 26.51
N GLY A 178 9.57 -7.44 27.62
CA GLY A 178 10.69 -6.63 28.11
C GLY A 178 10.25 -5.26 28.63
N SER A 179 11.22 -4.40 28.91
CA SER A 179 10.98 -3.03 29.38
C SER A 179 12.18 -2.13 29.13
N GLY A 180 11.96 -0.81 29.23
CA GLY A 180 13.01 0.18 29.05
C GLY A 180 13.28 0.52 27.58
N TYR A 181 12.40 0.12 26.68
CA TYR A 181 12.51 0.42 25.25
C TYR A 181 12.38 1.91 24.98
N ARG A 182 13.22 2.42 24.07
CA ARG A 182 13.02 3.76 23.52
C ARG A 182 11.75 3.73 22.67
N HIS A 183 10.89 4.72 22.85
CA HIS A 183 9.62 4.79 22.16
C HIS A 183 9.33 6.20 21.67
N ALA A 184 8.52 6.31 20.64
CA ALA A 184 8.12 7.57 20.02
C ALA A 184 6.78 8.05 20.58
N ARG A 185 6.54 9.35 20.46
CA ARG A 185 5.24 9.96 20.84
C ARG A 185 4.37 10.15 19.60
N LEU A 186 3.10 9.90 19.75
CA LEU A 186 2.11 10.22 18.72
C LEU A 186 1.92 11.74 18.63
N GLY A 187 2.04 12.27 17.42
CA GLY A 187 1.81 13.67 17.07
C GLY A 187 0.35 13.97 16.74
N ASP A 188 0.14 14.97 15.90
CA ASP A 188 -1.19 15.43 15.47
C ASP A 188 -1.15 15.66 13.95
N SER A 189 -1.73 14.71 13.18
CA SER A 189 -1.75 14.76 11.72
C SER A 189 -2.65 15.86 11.15
N ASP A 190 -3.63 16.34 11.92
CA ASP A 190 -4.55 17.39 11.43
C ASP A 190 -3.85 18.74 11.32
N ARG A 191 -2.79 18.96 12.12
CA ARG A 191 -1.97 20.16 12.07
C ARG A 191 -1.04 20.25 10.88
N LEU A 192 -0.80 19.11 10.20
CA LEU A 192 0.04 19.10 9.01
C LEU A 192 -0.61 19.88 7.88
N ARG A 193 0.23 20.58 7.11
CA ARG A 193 -0.18 21.32 5.92
C ARG A 193 0.57 20.75 4.71
N ILE A 194 0.02 20.93 3.53
CA ILE A 194 0.75 20.68 2.28
C ILE A 194 2.02 21.53 2.29
N GLY A 195 3.16 20.90 1.98
CA GLY A 195 4.49 21.49 2.07
C GLY A 195 5.14 21.38 3.47
N THR A 196 4.51 20.72 4.46
CA THR A 196 5.19 20.41 5.74
C THR A 196 6.25 19.34 5.50
N GLU A 197 7.47 19.60 5.97
CA GLU A 197 8.59 18.65 5.91
C GLU A 197 8.36 17.51 6.91
N VAL A 198 8.58 16.29 6.45
CA VAL A 198 8.41 15.05 7.20
C VAL A 198 9.54 14.07 6.89
N ALA A 199 9.75 13.12 7.78
CA ALA A 199 10.78 12.11 7.62
C ALA A 199 10.25 10.71 7.96
N ALA A 200 10.39 9.78 7.04
CA ALA A 200 10.10 8.37 7.23
C ALA A 200 11.38 7.64 7.65
N ILE A 201 11.28 6.79 8.67
CA ILE A 201 12.36 5.89 9.06
C ILE A 201 11.83 4.46 8.98
N GLY A 202 12.55 3.58 8.27
CA GLY A 202 12.21 2.17 8.13
C GLY A 202 13.43 1.27 8.25
N ASN A 203 13.17 -0.02 8.49
CA ASN A 203 14.17 -1.08 8.48
C ASN A 203 13.76 -2.17 7.48
N PRO A 204 14.02 -1.95 6.18
CA PRO A 204 13.43 -2.75 5.10
C PRO A 204 13.78 -4.23 5.08
N LEU A 205 14.91 -4.63 5.67
CA LEU A 205 15.39 -6.01 5.55
C LEU A 205 15.64 -6.69 6.90
N GLY A 206 15.43 -5.98 8.02
CA GLY A 206 15.80 -6.50 9.35
C GLY A 206 17.32 -6.62 9.57
N ASP A 207 18.11 -6.51 8.50
CA ASP A 207 19.56 -6.63 8.49
C ASP A 207 20.23 -5.24 8.55
N LEU A 208 20.08 -4.54 9.68
CA LEU A 208 20.92 -3.40 10.10
C LEU A 208 20.87 -2.09 9.27
N ASP A 209 20.15 -2.02 8.17
CA ASP A 209 20.15 -0.81 7.34
C ASP A 209 18.87 0.03 7.52
N TYR A 210 18.76 0.68 8.70
CA TYR A 210 17.75 1.70 8.90
C TYR A 210 17.92 2.83 7.89
N SER A 211 16.88 3.10 7.13
CA SER A 211 16.88 4.18 6.14
C SER A 211 16.05 5.37 6.61
N LEU A 212 16.56 6.57 6.36
CA LEU A 212 15.84 7.82 6.54
C LEU A 212 15.49 8.40 5.17
N ASN A 213 14.21 8.63 4.93
CA ASN A 213 13.73 9.31 3.74
C ASN A 213 13.00 10.60 4.14
N VAL A 214 13.51 11.74 3.69
CA VAL A 214 12.93 13.07 3.95
C VAL A 214 12.14 13.52 2.74
N GLY A 215 11.02 14.18 2.99
CA GLY A 215 10.17 14.74 1.95
C GLY A 215 9.11 15.67 2.56
N TYR A 216 8.08 15.94 1.77
CA TYR A 216 7.03 16.90 2.13
C TYR A 216 5.66 16.26 1.98
N ILE A 217 4.70 16.71 2.77
CA ILE A 217 3.29 16.39 2.54
C ILE A 217 2.86 17.02 1.23
N SER A 218 2.58 16.21 0.21
CA SER A 218 2.18 16.65 -1.13
C SER A 218 0.67 16.84 -1.27
N ALA A 219 -0.10 16.03 -0.55
CA ALA A 219 -1.56 16.16 -0.46
C ALA A 219 -2.07 15.54 0.84
N LYS A 220 -3.29 15.93 1.25
CA LYS A 220 -4.06 15.30 2.34
C LYS A 220 -5.31 14.68 1.75
N ASP A 221 -5.91 13.78 2.48
CA ASP A 221 -7.22 13.19 2.17
C ASP A 221 -7.26 12.56 0.76
N ARG A 222 -6.21 11.76 0.44
CA ARG A 222 -6.18 10.95 -0.78
C ARG A 222 -6.85 9.61 -0.52
N ASP A 223 -7.82 9.29 -1.37
CA ASP A 223 -8.43 7.97 -1.38
C ASP A 223 -7.51 7.01 -2.12
N VAL A 224 -7.07 5.98 -1.42
CA VAL A 224 -6.15 4.98 -1.94
C VAL A 224 -6.81 3.61 -1.82
N ASP A 225 -7.02 2.96 -2.96
CA ASP A 225 -7.58 1.61 -3.04
C ASP A 225 -6.43 0.60 -2.90
N LEU A 226 -6.43 -0.16 -1.81
CA LEU A 226 -5.43 -1.16 -1.50
C LEU A 226 -6.11 -2.53 -1.38
N ASP A 227 -6.36 -3.24 -2.49
CA ASP A 227 -6.94 -4.61 -2.48
C ASP A 227 -8.00 -4.86 -1.38
N GLY A 228 -8.79 -3.82 -1.05
CA GLY A 228 -9.76 -3.79 0.05
C GLY A 228 -10.52 -2.46 0.07
N PRO A 229 -11.11 -2.10 1.20
CA PRO A 229 -11.77 -0.81 1.36
C PRO A 229 -10.79 0.34 1.10
N SER A 230 -11.27 1.38 0.45
CA SER A 230 -10.47 2.59 0.20
C SER A 230 -10.08 3.26 1.51
N ILE A 231 -8.79 3.55 1.68
CA ILE A 231 -8.23 4.19 2.88
C ILE A 231 -7.86 5.63 2.56
N ARG A 232 -8.27 6.56 3.42
CA ARG A 232 -7.86 7.95 3.34
C ARG A 232 -6.43 8.13 3.85
N MET A 233 -5.54 8.61 2.99
CA MET A 233 -4.11 8.71 3.28
C MET A 233 -3.55 10.11 2.99
N MET A 234 -2.46 10.44 3.64
CA MET A 234 -1.58 11.55 3.28
C MET A 234 -0.65 11.10 2.17
N GLN A 235 -0.53 11.91 1.10
CA GLN A 235 0.45 11.73 0.04
C GLN A 235 1.72 12.52 0.37
N LEU A 236 2.87 11.92 0.12
CA LEU A 236 4.20 12.54 0.33
C LEU A 236 5.12 12.22 -0.85
N ASP A 237 6.18 12.99 -0.99
CA ASP A 237 7.22 12.80 -2.01
C ASP A 237 8.49 12.12 -1.46
N ALA A 238 8.51 11.79 -0.15
CA ALA A 238 9.52 10.92 0.41
C ALA A 238 9.44 9.52 -0.24
N ALA A 239 10.59 8.93 -0.55
CA ALA A 239 10.64 7.59 -1.12
C ALA A 239 10.15 6.54 -0.11
N ILE A 240 8.97 5.98 -0.35
CA ILE A 240 8.41 4.86 0.42
C ILE A 240 8.52 3.61 -0.45
N ASN A 241 9.27 2.63 0.03
CA ASN A 241 9.54 1.37 -0.66
C ASN A 241 9.08 0.18 0.21
N PRO A 242 8.93 -1.02 -0.37
CA PRO A 242 8.76 -2.24 0.41
C PRO A 242 9.81 -2.31 1.52
N GLY A 243 9.36 -2.56 2.77
CA GLY A 243 10.20 -2.54 3.96
C GLY A 243 10.06 -1.27 4.81
N ASN A 244 9.70 -0.11 4.24
CA ASN A 244 9.28 1.05 5.05
C ASN A 244 7.83 0.94 5.54
N SER A 245 7.01 0.05 4.94
CA SER A 245 5.62 -0.19 5.35
C SER A 245 5.52 -0.52 6.83
N GLY A 246 4.62 0.14 7.53
CA GLY A 246 4.44 0.02 8.97
C GLY A 246 5.37 0.90 9.80
N GLY A 247 6.40 1.49 9.18
CA GLY A 247 7.31 2.43 9.83
C GLY A 247 6.66 3.79 10.10
N PRO A 248 7.23 4.57 11.05
CA PRO A 248 6.74 5.89 11.39
C PRO A 248 7.07 6.95 10.34
N LEU A 249 6.11 7.85 10.11
CA LEU A 249 6.34 9.15 9.53
C LEU A 249 6.46 10.18 10.66
N PHE A 250 7.59 10.85 10.77
CA PHE A 250 7.86 11.84 11.80
C PHE A 250 7.68 13.28 11.29
N ASP A 251 7.21 14.17 12.16
CA ASP A 251 7.46 15.60 12.02
C ASP A 251 8.90 15.94 12.46
N LEU A 252 9.40 17.13 12.15
CA LEU A 252 10.75 17.56 12.57
C LEU A 252 10.86 17.83 14.08
N ARG A 253 9.83 17.63 14.87
CA ARG A 253 9.86 17.64 16.33
C ARG A 253 9.99 16.25 16.93
N GLY A 254 9.99 15.21 16.07
CA GLY A 254 10.11 13.82 16.46
C GLY A 254 8.83 13.17 16.94
N ASN A 255 7.66 13.72 16.58
CA ASN A 255 6.40 13.07 16.84
C ASN A 255 6.01 12.23 15.62
N VAL A 256 5.40 11.06 15.85
CA VAL A 256 4.83 10.22 14.79
C VAL A 256 3.54 10.86 14.31
N VAL A 257 3.50 11.26 13.06
CA VAL A 257 2.35 11.93 12.42
C VAL A 257 1.64 11.03 11.41
N GLY A 258 2.21 9.85 11.11
CA GLY A 258 1.59 8.85 10.26
C GLY A 258 2.30 7.52 10.30
N VAL A 259 1.70 6.51 9.70
CA VAL A 259 2.27 5.18 9.45
C VAL A 259 2.45 5.03 7.95
N THR A 260 3.70 4.83 7.49
CA THR A 260 4.00 4.72 6.05
C THR A 260 3.49 3.42 5.48
N THR A 261 3.04 3.44 4.22
CA THR A 261 2.62 2.24 3.49
C THR A 261 3.18 2.28 2.06
N ALA A 262 3.88 1.21 1.67
CA ALA A 262 4.45 1.03 0.33
C ALA A 262 3.56 0.17 -0.59
N LYS A 263 2.35 -0.17 -0.13
CA LYS A 263 1.42 -1.03 -0.88
C LYS A 263 0.96 -0.40 -2.20
N TYR A 264 1.15 0.92 -2.36
CA TYR A 264 0.82 1.65 -3.57
C TYR A 264 2.08 1.88 -4.43
N SER A 265 2.48 0.88 -5.17
CA SER A 265 3.38 1.02 -6.33
C SER A 265 2.51 0.87 -7.59
N GLY A 266 1.91 1.98 -8.04
CA GLY A 266 1.00 1.94 -9.19
C GLY A 266 1.77 1.83 -10.49
N GLU A 267 1.48 0.80 -11.30
CA GLU A 267 1.68 0.90 -12.73
C GLU A 267 0.50 1.68 -13.32
N THR A 268 0.79 2.66 -14.16
CA THR A 268 -0.26 3.29 -14.96
C THR A 268 -0.86 2.28 -15.93
N VAL A 269 -2.10 2.52 -16.39
CA VAL A 269 -2.76 1.72 -17.45
C VAL A 269 -1.87 1.55 -18.71
N THR A 270 -0.83 2.38 -18.86
CA THR A 270 0.16 2.34 -19.95
C THR A 270 1.46 1.63 -19.56
N GLY A 271 1.55 1.00 -18.37
CA GLY A 271 2.75 0.29 -17.91
C GLY A 271 3.91 1.19 -17.46
N ALA A 272 3.67 2.49 -17.24
CA ALA A 272 4.68 3.39 -16.68
C ALA A 272 4.66 3.29 -15.14
N THR A 273 5.83 3.10 -14.53
CA THR A 273 6.00 3.13 -13.08
C THR A 273 5.75 4.55 -12.56
N ILE A 274 4.91 4.69 -11.54
CA ILE A 274 4.71 5.97 -10.85
C ILE A 274 5.80 6.06 -9.78
N GLU A 275 6.78 6.92 -9.97
CA GLU A 275 7.85 7.20 -9.01
C GLU A 275 7.58 8.49 -8.23
N GLY A 276 8.10 8.58 -7.00
CA GLY A 276 8.03 9.80 -6.17
C GLY A 276 6.67 10.05 -5.54
N ILE A 277 5.83 9.03 -5.42
CA ILE A 277 4.57 9.09 -4.68
C ILE A 277 4.62 8.08 -3.54
N GLY A 278 4.66 8.58 -2.31
CA GLY A 278 4.52 7.80 -1.09
C GLY A 278 3.19 8.09 -0.40
N PHE A 279 2.76 7.18 0.46
CA PHE A 279 1.54 7.32 1.26
C PHE A 279 1.80 7.01 2.72
N ALA A 280 1.02 7.66 3.59
CA ALA A 280 0.99 7.37 5.02
C ALA A 280 -0.43 7.50 5.57
N ILE A 281 -0.80 6.59 6.46
CA ILE A 281 -2.04 6.63 7.21
C ILE A 281 -1.91 7.72 8.29
N PRO A 282 -2.86 8.69 8.38
CA PRO A 282 -2.81 9.74 9.38
C PRO A 282 -2.81 9.18 10.81
N ILE A 283 -1.96 9.73 11.68
CA ILE A 283 -1.85 9.19 13.05
C ILE A 283 -3.09 9.44 13.91
N ASN A 284 -3.89 10.46 13.61
CA ASN A 284 -5.13 10.71 14.34
C ASN A 284 -6.15 9.61 14.08
N ASP A 285 -6.26 9.10 12.83
CA ASP A 285 -7.13 7.97 12.47
C ASP A 285 -6.70 6.69 13.23
N VAL A 286 -5.39 6.46 13.36
CA VAL A 286 -4.82 5.34 14.14
C VAL A 286 -5.16 5.47 15.62
N ARG A 287 -5.03 6.69 16.18
CA ARG A 287 -5.26 6.95 17.62
C ARG A 287 -6.68 6.59 18.05
N GLU A 288 -7.67 6.81 17.20
CA GLU A 288 -9.07 6.51 17.48
C GLU A 288 -9.31 5.02 17.77
N ILE A 289 -8.54 4.12 17.15
CA ILE A 289 -8.73 2.68 17.25
C ILE A 289 -7.75 1.99 18.21
N LEU A 290 -6.66 2.64 18.63
CA LEU A 290 -5.62 2.02 19.46
C LEU A 290 -6.14 1.46 20.79
N SER A 291 -7.08 2.15 21.45
CA SER A 291 -7.66 1.69 22.71
C SER A 291 -8.46 0.40 22.53
N GLU A 292 -9.24 0.32 21.44
CA GLU A 292 -10.04 -0.84 21.11
C GLU A 292 -9.17 -2.03 20.71
N LEU A 293 -8.08 -1.79 19.96
CA LEU A 293 -7.12 -2.84 19.61
C LEU A 293 -6.41 -3.41 20.85
N ARG A 294 -6.10 -2.58 21.86
CA ARG A 294 -5.51 -3.04 23.12
C ARG A 294 -6.48 -3.87 23.97
N GLU A 295 -7.74 -3.45 24.02
CA GLU A 295 -8.74 -4.04 24.89
C GLU A 295 -9.40 -5.28 24.29
N TYR A 296 -9.73 -5.22 22.97
CA TYR A 296 -10.52 -6.26 22.31
C TYR A 296 -9.76 -7.02 21.24
N GLY A 297 -8.53 -6.61 20.89
CA GLY A 297 -7.76 -7.18 19.77
C GLY A 297 -8.30 -6.80 18.39
N ARG A 298 -9.39 -6.04 18.34
CA ARG A 298 -10.09 -5.60 17.12
C ARG A 298 -10.93 -4.36 17.43
N VAL A 299 -11.45 -3.72 16.40
CA VAL A 299 -12.46 -2.68 16.56
C VAL A 299 -13.83 -3.36 16.54
N PRO A 300 -14.51 -3.48 17.73
CA PRO A 300 -15.75 -4.21 17.80
C PRO A 300 -16.91 -3.40 17.22
N ASN A 301 -17.94 -4.13 16.80
CA ASN A 301 -19.25 -3.58 16.47
C ASN A 301 -19.21 -2.46 15.42
N ARG A 302 -18.32 -2.55 14.41
CA ARG A 302 -18.27 -1.59 13.29
C ARG A 302 -19.62 -1.52 12.58
N ALA A 303 -20.04 -0.29 12.28
CA ALA A 303 -21.24 -0.05 11.51
C ALA A 303 -21.11 -0.60 10.08
N GLN A 304 -22.15 -1.29 9.62
CA GLN A 304 -22.24 -1.82 8.28
C GLN A 304 -23.56 -1.38 7.63
N LEU A 305 -23.50 -1.05 6.33
CA LEU A 305 -24.69 -0.71 5.52
C LEU A 305 -25.30 -1.95 4.87
N GLY A 306 -24.49 -3.00 4.61
CA GLY A 306 -24.90 -4.16 3.83
C GLY A 306 -25.20 -3.82 2.38
N VAL A 307 -24.35 -3.02 1.76
CA VAL A 307 -24.46 -2.64 0.34
C VAL A 307 -23.10 -2.79 -0.36
N MET A 308 -23.14 -3.18 -1.63
CA MET A 308 -21.99 -3.05 -2.51
C MET A 308 -22.05 -1.67 -3.17
N VAL A 309 -20.97 -0.92 -3.09
CA VAL A 309 -20.85 0.42 -3.68
C VAL A 309 -19.71 0.47 -4.70
N GLY A 310 -19.81 1.40 -5.63
CA GLY A 310 -18.76 1.65 -6.62
C GLY A 310 -18.71 3.11 -7.03
N THR A 311 -17.58 3.53 -7.59
CA THR A 311 -17.42 4.89 -8.12
C THR A 311 -17.91 4.98 -9.56
N VAL A 312 -18.74 5.99 -9.85
CA VAL A 312 -19.19 6.34 -11.21
C VAL A 312 -18.60 7.68 -11.58
N TYR A 313 -17.87 7.72 -12.68
CA TYR A 313 -17.32 8.95 -13.24
C TYR A 313 -18.25 9.52 -14.30
N SER A 314 -18.54 10.81 -14.22
CA SER A 314 -19.26 11.50 -15.29
C SER A 314 -18.33 11.76 -16.47
N THR A 315 -18.79 11.49 -17.69
CA THR A 315 -18.03 11.74 -18.94
C THR A 315 -17.62 13.22 -19.12
N ASN A 316 -18.32 14.15 -18.46
CA ASN A 316 -18.02 15.59 -18.56
C ASN A 316 -17.07 16.12 -17.47
N THR A 317 -16.82 15.35 -16.42
CA THR A 317 -15.94 15.77 -15.32
C THR A 317 -15.20 14.53 -14.79
N ALA A 318 -14.09 14.18 -15.44
CA ALA A 318 -13.25 13.03 -15.08
C ALA A 318 -12.63 13.10 -13.66
N ARG A 319 -12.94 14.15 -12.87
CA ARG A 319 -12.38 14.40 -11.55
C ARG A 319 -13.35 14.21 -10.37
N ASN A 320 -14.65 14.09 -10.62
CA ASN A 320 -15.63 13.93 -9.55
C ASN A 320 -16.39 12.60 -9.75
N GLY A 321 -15.84 11.53 -9.22
CA GLY A 321 -16.56 10.29 -9.03
C GLY A 321 -17.73 10.49 -8.06
N ARG A 322 -18.78 9.67 -8.19
CA ARG A 322 -19.91 9.63 -7.26
C ARG A 322 -20.05 8.21 -6.73
N VAL A 323 -20.37 8.07 -5.46
CA VAL A 323 -20.60 6.76 -4.82
C VAL A 323 -21.98 6.24 -5.20
N GLN A 324 -22.03 5.17 -5.97
CA GLN A 324 -23.27 4.52 -6.40
C GLN A 324 -23.45 3.17 -5.76
N VAL A 325 -24.63 2.91 -5.25
CA VAL A 325 -25.06 1.57 -4.80
C VAL A 325 -25.16 0.65 -6.00
N ARG A 326 -24.42 -0.46 -5.98
CA ARG A 326 -24.36 -1.49 -7.01
C ARG A 326 -25.25 -2.68 -6.69
N ASP A 327 -25.32 -3.00 -5.39
CA ASP A 327 -26.13 -4.07 -4.87
C ASP A 327 -26.51 -3.78 -3.41
N VAL A 328 -27.62 -4.36 -2.95
CA VAL A 328 -28.12 -4.24 -1.58
C VAL A 328 -28.36 -5.64 -1.04
N THR A 329 -27.63 -6.00 0.00
CA THR A 329 -27.79 -7.30 0.68
C THR A 329 -29.19 -7.38 1.30
N GLU A 330 -29.87 -8.50 1.10
CA GLU A 330 -31.19 -8.76 1.71
C GLU A 330 -31.07 -8.69 3.25
N ASP A 331 -32.10 -8.20 3.91
CA ASP A 331 -32.22 -8.03 5.37
C ASP A 331 -31.13 -7.13 6.02
N SER A 332 -30.35 -6.40 5.22
CA SER A 332 -29.33 -5.46 5.71
C SER A 332 -29.93 -4.13 6.15
N ALA A 333 -29.13 -3.37 6.92
CA ALA A 333 -29.45 -1.98 7.30
C ALA A 333 -29.82 -1.12 6.09
N GLY A 334 -29.11 -1.26 4.97
CA GLY A 334 -29.40 -0.57 3.74
C GLY A 334 -30.75 -0.98 3.11
N ALA A 335 -31.05 -2.28 3.12
CA ALA A 335 -32.34 -2.79 2.65
C ALA A 335 -33.49 -2.25 3.50
N HIS A 336 -33.38 -2.32 4.81
CA HIS A 336 -34.39 -1.81 5.75
C HIS A 336 -34.56 -0.27 5.65
N ALA A 337 -33.49 0.49 5.37
CA ALA A 337 -33.58 1.92 5.09
C ALA A 337 -34.18 2.26 3.74
N GLY A 338 -34.34 1.27 2.86
CA GLY A 338 -34.92 1.45 1.53
C GLY A 338 -33.94 1.91 0.46
N LEU A 339 -32.64 1.64 0.64
CA LEU A 339 -31.62 1.77 -0.41
C LEU A 339 -31.94 0.84 -1.58
N ARG A 340 -31.52 1.24 -2.77
CA ARG A 340 -31.73 0.47 -4.01
C ARG A 340 -30.51 0.58 -4.89
N GLU A 341 -30.29 -0.41 -5.73
CA GLU A 341 -29.33 -0.32 -6.82
C GLU A 341 -29.57 0.94 -7.66
N GLY A 342 -28.49 1.63 -8.00
CA GLY A 342 -28.50 2.87 -8.76
C GLY A 342 -28.58 4.16 -7.92
N ASP A 343 -28.83 4.08 -6.61
CA ASP A 343 -28.79 5.24 -5.72
C ASP A 343 -27.38 5.82 -5.63
N PHE A 344 -27.28 7.15 -5.54
CA PHE A 344 -26.03 7.81 -5.23
C PHE A 344 -26.02 8.27 -3.78
N ILE A 345 -25.09 7.78 -2.97
CA ILE A 345 -24.91 8.23 -1.60
C ILE A 345 -24.17 9.56 -1.63
N THR A 346 -24.73 10.59 -1.00
CA THR A 346 -24.18 11.96 -1.03
C THR A 346 -23.81 12.51 0.34
N ALA A 347 -24.40 11.99 1.42
CA ALA A 347 -24.01 12.32 2.79
C ALA A 347 -24.49 11.23 3.77
N LEU A 348 -23.81 11.16 4.91
CA LEU A 348 -24.22 10.42 6.11
C LEU A 348 -24.23 11.42 7.27
N ASP A 349 -25.41 11.75 7.79
CA ASP A 349 -25.65 12.91 8.67
C ASP A 349 -24.97 14.17 8.13
N ASP A 350 -24.00 14.74 8.87
CA ASP A 350 -23.26 15.95 8.49
C ASP A 350 -22.01 15.63 7.64
N TYR A 351 -21.68 14.34 7.44
CA TYR A 351 -20.51 13.93 6.63
C TYR A 351 -20.87 13.89 5.16
N THR A 352 -20.26 14.78 4.36
CA THR A 352 -20.42 14.76 2.91
C THR A 352 -19.70 13.57 2.31
N VAL A 353 -20.37 12.82 1.44
CA VAL A 353 -19.84 11.66 0.72
C VAL A 353 -19.65 12.00 -0.76
N ARG A 354 -18.42 12.07 -1.22
CA ARG A 354 -18.03 12.28 -2.62
C ARG A 354 -17.32 11.05 -3.19
N THR A 355 -16.61 10.32 -2.33
CA THR A 355 -15.78 9.17 -2.68
C THR A 355 -16.12 7.99 -1.77
N LEU A 356 -15.63 6.79 -2.13
CA LEU A 356 -15.75 5.59 -1.29
C LEU A 356 -15.08 5.78 0.07
N SER A 357 -13.92 6.46 0.08
CA SER A 357 -13.21 6.76 1.33
C SER A 357 -13.96 7.73 2.23
N ASP A 358 -14.67 8.73 1.65
CA ASP A 358 -15.55 9.59 2.48
C ASP A 358 -16.63 8.75 3.17
N LEU A 359 -17.24 7.78 2.44
CA LEU A 359 -18.24 6.90 3.03
C LEU A 359 -17.62 6.02 4.11
N SER A 360 -16.46 5.41 3.83
CA SER A 360 -15.75 4.57 4.81
C SER A 360 -15.32 5.38 6.03
N ALA A 361 -14.82 6.61 5.84
CA ALA A 361 -14.45 7.50 6.93
C ALA A 361 -15.67 7.89 7.78
N ALA A 362 -16.80 8.24 7.15
CA ALA A 362 -18.04 8.55 7.86
C ALA A 362 -18.53 7.35 8.70
N LEU A 363 -18.51 6.14 8.10
CA LEU A 363 -18.95 4.91 8.80
C LEU A 363 -18.08 4.56 10.02
N ARG A 364 -16.78 4.95 10.02
CA ARG A 364 -15.90 4.72 11.19
C ARG A 364 -16.38 5.39 12.47
N HIS A 365 -17.14 6.47 12.37
CA HIS A 365 -17.70 7.18 13.52
C HIS A 365 -18.93 6.49 14.13
N TYR A 366 -19.45 5.43 13.48
CA TYR A 366 -20.64 4.72 13.93
C TYR A 366 -20.34 3.30 14.36
N ARG A 367 -21.27 2.75 15.14
CA ARG A 367 -21.29 1.35 15.58
C ARG A 367 -22.63 0.72 15.21
N GLY A 368 -22.67 -0.60 15.10
CA GLY A 368 -23.92 -1.34 14.92
C GLY A 368 -24.96 -0.95 15.96
N GLY A 369 -26.22 -0.87 15.56
CA GLY A 369 -27.34 -0.41 16.39
C GLY A 369 -27.48 1.11 16.51
N GLN A 370 -26.51 1.91 16.06
CA GLN A 370 -26.65 3.37 16.06
C GLN A 370 -27.53 3.85 14.91
N HIS A 371 -28.17 4.99 15.13
CA HIS A 371 -29.04 5.64 14.16
C HIS A 371 -28.29 6.77 13.45
N ALA A 372 -28.57 6.92 12.14
CA ALA A 372 -28.08 8.03 11.32
C ALA A 372 -29.10 8.37 10.23
N THR A 373 -28.82 9.41 9.46
CA THR A 373 -29.59 9.77 8.27
C THR A 373 -28.70 9.69 7.04
N LEU A 374 -29.00 8.76 6.15
CA LEU A 374 -28.32 8.64 4.87
C LEU A 374 -29.01 9.56 3.85
N THR A 375 -28.26 10.47 3.22
CA THR A 375 -28.75 11.31 2.14
C THR A 375 -28.35 10.69 0.81
N ILE A 376 -29.34 10.45 -0.06
CA ILE A 376 -29.14 9.84 -1.37
C ILE A 376 -29.74 10.70 -2.48
N GLU A 377 -29.26 10.50 -3.70
CA GLU A 377 -29.89 10.98 -4.92
C GLU A 377 -30.40 9.78 -5.74
N ARG A 378 -31.69 9.78 -6.08
CA ARG A 378 -32.37 8.78 -6.90
C ARG A 378 -33.16 9.48 -7.97
N TYR A 379 -32.88 9.20 -9.24
CA TYR A 379 -33.53 9.86 -10.41
C TYR A 379 -33.48 11.39 -10.36
N GLY A 380 -32.33 11.95 -9.91
CA GLY A 380 -32.12 13.39 -9.79
C GLY A 380 -32.88 14.07 -8.63
N LYS A 381 -33.49 13.30 -7.73
CA LYS A 381 -34.17 13.80 -6.52
C LYS A 381 -33.41 13.34 -5.27
N THR A 382 -33.28 14.25 -4.32
CA THR A 382 -32.64 13.96 -3.03
C THR A 382 -33.66 13.34 -2.06
N PHE A 383 -33.25 12.27 -1.39
CA PHE A 383 -34.01 11.60 -0.32
C PHE A 383 -33.15 11.51 0.93
N ARG A 384 -33.80 11.56 2.10
CA ARG A 384 -33.17 11.33 3.40
C ARG A 384 -33.76 10.05 3.99
N LEU A 385 -32.93 9.06 4.19
CA LEU A 385 -33.32 7.72 4.66
C LEU A 385 -32.81 7.57 6.09
N PRO A 386 -33.68 7.40 7.09
CA PRO A 386 -33.24 7.02 8.42
C PRO A 386 -32.68 5.59 8.36
N ILE A 387 -31.53 5.36 8.98
CA ILE A 387 -30.87 4.07 9.00
C ILE A 387 -30.50 3.69 10.42
N VAL A 388 -30.58 2.40 10.72
CA VAL A 388 -29.99 1.77 11.91
C VAL A 388 -28.95 0.80 11.40
N PHE A 389 -27.68 1.01 11.77
CA PHE A 389 -26.59 0.20 11.24
C PHE A 389 -26.60 -1.23 11.76
N ASP A 390 -26.27 -2.18 10.88
CA ASP A 390 -25.90 -3.52 11.30
C ASP A 390 -24.49 -3.50 11.92
N SER A 391 -24.17 -4.54 12.68
CA SER A 391 -22.81 -4.79 13.14
C SER A 391 -22.05 -5.63 12.12
N LYS A 392 -20.81 -5.23 11.79
CA LYS A 392 -19.92 -6.06 10.98
C LYS A 392 -19.65 -7.43 11.66
N ASP A 393 -19.69 -7.47 12.99
CA ASP A 393 -19.49 -8.69 13.78
C ASP A 393 -20.62 -9.70 13.57
N ASP A 394 -21.87 -9.24 13.37
CA ASP A 394 -23.02 -10.11 13.14
C ASP A 394 -22.98 -10.76 11.73
N ALA A 395 -22.41 -10.06 10.76
CA ALA A 395 -22.25 -10.58 9.40
C ALA A 395 -21.26 -11.77 9.35
N VAL A 396 -20.17 -11.71 10.13
CA VAL A 396 -19.17 -12.78 10.20
C VAL A 396 -19.75 -14.06 10.85
N GLN A 397 -20.68 -13.94 11.79
CA GLN A 397 -21.32 -15.10 12.42
C GLN A 397 -22.29 -15.83 11.49
N ASN A 398 -22.82 -15.18 10.46
CA ASN A 398 -23.73 -15.77 9.49
C ASN A 398 -23.00 -16.45 8.32
N GLU A 399 -21.68 -16.25 8.19
CA GLU A 399 -20.81 -16.94 7.22
C GLU A 399 -20.06 -18.12 7.85
N GLU A 400 -20.72 -18.93 8.71
CA GLU A 400 -20.12 -20.22 9.08
C GLU A 400 -19.85 -21.04 7.82
N PRO A 401 -18.62 -21.57 7.62
CA PRO A 401 -18.33 -22.39 6.47
C PRO A 401 -19.26 -23.60 6.53
N THR A 402 -20.08 -23.77 5.49
CA THR A 402 -20.77 -25.02 5.20
C THR A 402 -19.70 -26.11 5.05
N THR A 403 -19.28 -26.66 6.17
CA THR A 403 -18.42 -27.84 6.21
C THR A 403 -19.24 -28.96 5.61
N SER A 404 -19.05 -29.19 4.31
CA SER A 404 -19.47 -30.42 3.64
C SER A 404 -18.72 -31.56 4.32
N ALA A 405 -19.32 -32.10 5.38
CA ALA A 405 -18.90 -33.32 6.01
C ALA A 405 -19.21 -34.48 5.05
N ASN A 406 -18.36 -34.66 4.05
CA ASN A 406 -18.24 -35.96 3.38
C ASN A 406 -17.39 -36.85 4.27
N ALA A 407 -18.01 -37.41 5.31
CA ALA A 407 -17.48 -38.53 6.03
C ALA A 407 -17.34 -39.70 5.04
N LEU A 408 -16.14 -39.99 4.59
CA LEU A 408 -15.79 -41.23 3.98
C LEU A 408 -15.87 -42.30 5.09
N GLU A 409 -16.94 -43.07 5.08
CA GLU A 409 -17.02 -44.31 5.87
C GLU A 409 -15.84 -45.19 5.51
N PRO A 410 -15.13 -45.78 6.48
CA PRO A 410 -14.08 -46.77 6.20
C PRO A 410 -14.75 -48.06 5.70
N SER A 411 -14.43 -48.45 4.47
CA SER A 411 -14.77 -49.75 3.91
C SER A 411 -14.15 -50.84 4.77
N GLU A 412 -15.02 -51.70 5.37
CA GLU A 412 -14.63 -52.94 5.99
C GLU A 412 -13.83 -53.82 4.97
N GLN A 413 -12.56 -54.00 5.21
CA GLN A 413 -11.77 -55.01 4.53
C GLN A 413 -11.90 -56.37 5.19
N ASP A 414 -12.40 -57.27 4.38
CA ASP A 414 -12.44 -58.72 4.50
C ASP A 414 -11.26 -59.34 5.25
N SER A 415 -11.58 -60.08 6.30
CA SER A 415 -10.64 -61.00 6.97
C SER A 415 -10.66 -62.35 6.26
N PRO A 416 -9.52 -62.99 5.96
CA PRO A 416 -9.49 -64.37 5.47
C PRO A 416 -9.80 -65.34 6.61
N ARG A 417 -10.75 -66.23 6.38
CA ARG A 417 -11.01 -67.41 7.22
C ARG A 417 -10.08 -68.56 6.83
N PRO A 418 -9.93 -69.52 7.73
CA PRO A 418 -8.79 -70.38 7.93
C PRO A 418 -8.51 -71.40 6.85
#